data_fad10c6695475526c2a7c6844fc57893
#
_entry.id   fad10c6695475526c2a7c6844fc57893
#
_cell.length_a   1.000
_cell.length_b   1.000
_cell.length_c   1.000
_cell.angle_alpha   90.00
_cell.angle_beta   90.00
_cell.angle_gamma   90.00
#
_symmetry.space_group_name_H-M   'P 1'
#
loop_
_entity.id
_entity.type
_entity.pdbx_description
1 polymer ?
#
loop_
_entity_poly.entity_id
_entity_poly.type
_entity_poly.pdbx_seq_one_letter_code
_entity_poly.pdbx_strand_id
1 'polypeptide(L)'
;MSAVEATTIDPEDVARFSAIADEWWDPDGKFKPLHRFNPIRLQYIRDRLCAQFGRDTQSLRPFDGLRFLDVGCGGGLISEPLSRMGADVTGIDASDRNVGTARVHAEKSGLDIDYRVTTVEELAAMGDTFDAVISMEVVEHVADVDLFLDGCATLMDANGAIVLATLNRTPKSFAFGIVGAEYIMRWLPRGTHDWKKFVRPSELARRLRRNRVSVDDISGLTFNPLSGEWKISNDVSVNYVLFGTRP
;
A
#
# COMPACT_ATOMS: atom_id res chain seq x y z
N MET A 1 -35.59 -6.44 -5.40
CA MET A 1 -34.32 -5.84 -5.88
C MET A 1 -33.28 -6.21 -4.83
N SER A 2 -32.36 -7.10 -5.17
CA SER A 2 -31.24 -7.42 -4.28
C SER A 2 -30.41 -6.15 -4.11
N ALA A 3 -30.19 -5.69 -2.87
CA ALA A 3 -29.23 -4.63 -2.58
C ALA A 3 -27.88 -5.14 -3.11
N VAL A 4 -27.25 -4.40 -4.00
CA VAL A 4 -25.85 -4.67 -4.37
C VAL A 4 -25.06 -4.44 -3.08
N GLU A 5 -24.47 -5.49 -2.53
CA GLU A 5 -23.59 -5.38 -1.37
C GLU A 5 -22.48 -4.40 -1.72
N ALA A 6 -22.24 -3.43 -0.84
CA ALA A 6 -21.17 -2.46 -1.04
C ALA A 6 -19.83 -3.21 -0.96
N THR A 7 -18.97 -3.00 -1.96
CA THR A 7 -17.67 -3.66 -2.03
C THR A 7 -16.58 -2.66 -2.41
N THR A 8 -15.37 -2.90 -1.92
CA THR A 8 -14.17 -2.15 -2.31
C THR A 8 -13.59 -2.59 -3.65
N ILE A 9 -14.05 -3.72 -4.21
CA ILE A 9 -13.52 -4.27 -5.47
C ILE A 9 -13.95 -3.41 -6.66
N ASP A 10 -12.97 -2.99 -7.46
CA ASP A 10 -13.15 -2.57 -8.85
C ASP A 10 -12.74 -3.74 -9.77
N PRO A 11 -13.70 -4.42 -10.43
CA PRO A 11 -13.37 -5.63 -11.19
C PRO A 11 -12.43 -5.39 -12.38
N GLU A 12 -12.45 -4.18 -12.97
CA GLU A 12 -11.57 -3.84 -14.10
C GLU A 12 -10.12 -3.68 -13.62
N ASP A 13 -9.91 -3.05 -12.47
CA ASP A 13 -8.59 -2.89 -11.88
C ASP A 13 -8.03 -4.25 -11.40
N VAL A 14 -8.84 -5.07 -10.73
CA VAL A 14 -8.44 -6.44 -10.35
C VAL A 14 -8.05 -7.27 -11.57
N ALA A 15 -8.84 -7.25 -12.65
CA ALA A 15 -8.53 -7.99 -13.87
C ALA A 15 -7.22 -7.51 -14.52
N ARG A 16 -6.97 -6.18 -14.52
CA ARG A 16 -5.76 -5.57 -15.07
C ARG A 16 -4.50 -6.04 -14.34
N PHE A 17 -4.48 -5.97 -13.01
CA PHE A 17 -3.32 -6.42 -12.22
C PHE A 17 -3.15 -7.93 -12.26
N SER A 18 -4.25 -8.70 -12.25
CA SER A 18 -4.21 -10.16 -12.40
C SER A 18 -3.55 -10.58 -13.72
N ALA A 19 -3.78 -9.84 -14.80
CA ALA A 19 -3.23 -10.17 -16.13
C ALA A 19 -1.69 -10.09 -16.19
N ILE A 20 -1.06 -9.38 -15.27
CA ILE A 20 0.39 -9.18 -15.20
C ILE A 20 1.02 -9.77 -13.94
N ALA A 21 0.28 -10.59 -13.19
CA ALA A 21 0.68 -11.10 -11.88
C ALA A 21 2.01 -11.90 -11.91
N ASP A 22 2.32 -12.57 -13.00
CA ASP A 22 3.54 -13.36 -13.14
C ASP A 22 4.81 -12.49 -13.20
N GLU A 23 4.67 -11.18 -13.46
CA GLU A 23 5.78 -10.23 -13.60
C GLU A 23 6.14 -9.51 -12.28
N TRP A 24 5.42 -9.76 -11.17
CA TRP A 24 5.65 -9.04 -9.90
C TRP A 24 7.11 -9.04 -9.45
N TRP A 25 7.83 -10.14 -9.64
CA TRP A 25 9.20 -10.31 -9.19
C TRP A 25 10.24 -10.20 -10.32
N ASP A 26 9.82 -9.84 -11.53
CA ASP A 26 10.74 -9.50 -12.60
C ASP A 26 11.26 -8.05 -12.44
N PRO A 27 12.55 -7.85 -12.08
CA PRO A 27 13.10 -6.52 -11.84
C PRO A 27 13.17 -5.67 -13.11
N ASP A 28 13.04 -6.28 -14.28
CA ASP A 28 13.02 -5.60 -15.58
C ASP A 28 11.63 -5.59 -16.25
N GLY A 29 10.65 -6.25 -15.62
CA GLY A 29 9.26 -6.32 -16.05
C GLY A 29 8.44 -5.06 -15.77
N LYS A 30 7.12 -5.21 -15.84
CA LYS A 30 6.17 -4.09 -15.68
C LYS A 30 6.19 -3.45 -14.29
N PHE A 31 6.64 -4.20 -13.26
CA PHE A 31 6.76 -3.71 -11.89
C PHE A 31 8.14 -3.14 -11.55
N LYS A 32 9.05 -3.00 -12.53
CA LYS A 32 10.36 -2.35 -12.36
C LYS A 32 10.32 -1.01 -11.64
N PRO A 33 9.34 -0.11 -11.92
CA PRO A 33 9.23 1.15 -11.17
C PRO A 33 8.96 0.93 -9.69
N LEU A 34 8.13 -0.06 -9.32
CA LEU A 34 7.86 -0.39 -7.92
C LEU A 34 9.08 -0.95 -7.21
N HIS A 35 9.88 -1.79 -7.87
CA HIS A 35 11.15 -2.29 -7.31
C HIS A 35 12.10 -1.14 -6.97
N ARG A 36 12.21 -0.14 -7.85
CA ARG A 36 13.06 1.05 -7.61
C ARG A 36 12.50 1.99 -6.54
N PHE A 37 11.19 2.01 -6.39
CA PHE A 37 10.48 2.87 -5.44
C PHE A 37 10.42 2.24 -4.03
N ASN A 38 10.45 0.92 -3.94
CA ASN A 38 10.25 0.17 -2.69
C ASN A 38 11.23 0.53 -1.56
N PRO A 39 12.54 0.71 -1.81
CA PRO A 39 13.47 1.02 -0.72
C PRO A 39 13.08 2.26 0.10
N ILE A 40 12.63 3.33 -0.55
CA ILE A 40 12.24 4.56 0.14
C ILE A 40 10.91 4.41 0.88
N ARG A 41 9.96 3.60 0.34
CA ARG A 41 8.71 3.26 1.02
C ARG A 41 8.98 2.46 2.28
N LEU A 42 9.79 1.42 2.18
CA LEU A 42 10.18 0.57 3.33
C LEU A 42 10.95 1.36 4.38
N GLN A 43 11.82 2.29 3.98
CA GLN A 43 12.49 3.20 4.92
C GLN A 43 11.46 4.02 5.70
N TYR A 44 10.49 4.64 5.02
CA TYR A 44 9.45 5.42 5.68
C TYR A 44 8.62 4.58 6.64
N ILE A 45 8.16 3.40 6.19
CA ILE A 45 7.38 2.46 7.00
C ILE A 45 8.17 2.08 8.25
N ARG A 46 9.42 1.63 8.09
CA ARG A 46 10.29 1.23 9.20
C ARG A 46 10.47 2.37 10.20
N ASP A 47 10.85 3.55 9.74
CA ASP A 47 11.19 4.66 10.61
C ASP A 47 9.97 5.13 11.42
N ARG A 48 8.78 5.18 10.79
CA ARG A 48 7.53 5.56 11.48
C ARG A 48 7.04 4.49 12.45
N LEU A 49 7.03 3.23 12.04
CA LEU A 49 6.56 2.13 12.90
C LEU A 49 7.54 1.85 14.04
N CYS A 50 8.85 1.96 13.83
CA CYS A 50 9.81 1.89 14.92
C CYS A 50 9.59 3.00 15.97
N ALA A 51 9.35 4.23 15.53
CA ALA A 51 9.03 5.33 16.43
C ALA A 51 7.73 5.08 17.22
N GLN A 52 6.67 4.59 16.55
CA GLN A 52 5.38 4.29 17.18
C GLN A 52 5.49 3.20 18.24
N PHE A 53 6.20 2.13 17.94
CA PHE A 53 6.27 0.95 18.83
C PHE A 53 7.53 0.92 19.72
N GLY A 54 8.30 2.01 19.78
CA GLY A 54 9.50 2.11 20.61
C GLY A 54 10.58 1.09 20.22
N ARG A 55 10.76 0.85 18.92
CA ARG A 55 11.71 -0.12 18.38
C ARG A 55 12.97 0.56 17.82
N ASP A 56 14.08 -0.16 17.85
CA ASP A 56 15.35 0.32 17.33
C ASP A 56 15.40 0.14 15.80
N THR A 57 15.57 1.25 15.07
CA THR A 57 15.68 1.25 13.60
C THR A 57 16.98 0.58 13.11
N GLN A 58 17.98 0.39 13.95
CA GLN A 58 19.23 -0.30 13.61
C GLN A 58 19.13 -1.82 13.81
N SER A 59 18.08 -2.30 14.48
CA SER A 59 17.82 -3.75 14.60
C SER A 59 17.55 -4.34 13.22
N LEU A 60 18.03 -5.56 12.97
CA LEU A 60 17.68 -6.31 11.76
C LEU A 60 16.24 -6.84 11.81
N ARG A 61 15.69 -7.00 13.02
CA ARG A 61 14.33 -7.50 13.24
C ARG A 61 13.56 -6.59 14.21
N PRO A 62 13.32 -5.32 13.83
CA PRO A 62 12.69 -4.36 14.72
C PRO A 62 11.23 -4.70 15.02
N PHE A 63 10.59 -5.52 14.20
CA PHE A 63 9.15 -5.81 14.25
C PHE A 63 8.82 -7.17 14.89
N ASP A 64 9.79 -7.82 15.54
CA ASP A 64 9.53 -9.09 16.23
C ASP A 64 8.36 -8.96 17.22
N GLY A 65 7.38 -9.86 17.07
CA GLY A 65 6.17 -9.94 17.90
C GLY A 65 5.07 -8.93 17.55
N LEU A 66 5.21 -8.19 16.44
CA LEU A 66 4.16 -7.31 15.91
C LEU A 66 3.44 -7.96 14.74
N ARG A 67 2.12 -7.80 14.69
CA ARG A 67 1.24 -8.30 13.62
C ARG A 67 0.94 -7.20 12.62
N PHE A 68 1.32 -7.39 11.38
CA PHE A 68 1.13 -6.41 10.31
C PHE A 68 0.18 -6.94 9.23
N LEU A 69 -0.68 -6.06 8.75
CA LEU A 69 -1.55 -6.30 7.60
C LEU A 69 -1.06 -5.49 6.40
N ASP A 70 -0.80 -6.17 5.28
CA ASP A 70 -0.52 -5.55 3.98
C ASP A 70 -1.76 -5.68 3.09
N VAL A 71 -2.49 -4.55 2.90
CA VAL A 71 -3.75 -4.49 2.14
C VAL A 71 -3.47 -4.14 0.69
N GLY A 72 -3.89 -5.01 -0.22
CA GLY A 72 -3.54 -4.95 -1.62
C GLY A 72 -2.09 -5.36 -1.83
N CYS A 73 -1.69 -6.49 -1.22
CA CYS A 73 -0.30 -6.93 -1.15
C CYS A 73 0.31 -7.27 -2.52
N GLY A 74 -0.51 -7.46 -3.56
CA GLY A 74 -0.05 -7.86 -4.89
C GLY A 74 0.81 -9.12 -4.84
N GLY A 75 2.00 -9.07 -5.42
CA GLY A 75 2.98 -10.16 -5.39
C GLY A 75 3.83 -10.21 -4.12
N GLY A 76 3.55 -9.41 -3.09
CA GLY A 76 4.25 -9.45 -1.79
C GLY A 76 5.48 -8.54 -1.68
N LEU A 77 5.62 -7.53 -2.55
CA LEU A 77 6.80 -6.63 -2.57
C LEU A 77 6.99 -5.82 -1.26
N ILE A 78 5.94 -5.60 -0.49
CA ILE A 78 5.98 -4.97 0.84
C ILE A 78 5.95 -6.03 1.93
N SER A 79 5.09 -7.04 1.80
CA SER A 79 4.92 -8.10 2.80
C SER A 79 6.24 -8.83 3.12
N GLU A 80 7.02 -9.24 2.11
CA GLU A 80 8.25 -10.00 2.34
C GLU A 80 9.34 -9.21 3.10
N PRO A 81 9.66 -7.95 2.74
CA PRO A 81 10.59 -7.15 3.53
C PRO A 81 10.12 -6.93 4.97
N LEU A 82 8.82 -6.74 5.21
CA LEU A 82 8.27 -6.60 6.57
C LEU A 82 8.45 -7.89 7.38
N SER A 83 8.19 -9.06 6.77
CA SER A 83 8.44 -10.36 7.39
C SER A 83 9.93 -10.58 7.69
N ARG A 84 10.84 -10.20 6.78
CA ARG A 84 12.30 -10.24 7.03
C ARG A 84 12.72 -9.34 8.19
N MET A 85 12.01 -8.21 8.41
CA MET A 85 12.21 -7.33 9.56
C MET A 85 11.53 -7.84 10.84
N GLY A 86 10.96 -9.03 10.83
CA GLY A 86 10.44 -9.75 12.01
C GLY A 86 8.94 -9.65 12.24
N ALA A 87 8.20 -8.91 11.42
CA ALA A 87 6.75 -8.85 11.57
C ALA A 87 6.09 -10.21 11.25
N ASP A 88 5.03 -10.53 12.00
CA ASP A 88 4.04 -11.53 11.63
C ASP A 88 3.09 -10.88 10.61
N VAL A 89 3.22 -11.25 9.34
CA VAL A 89 2.57 -10.55 8.23
C VAL A 89 1.39 -11.34 7.68
N THR A 90 0.23 -10.71 7.64
CA THR A 90 -0.90 -11.12 6.80
C THR A 90 -0.95 -10.21 5.57
N GLY A 91 -0.94 -10.79 4.37
CA GLY A 91 -1.11 -10.07 3.11
C GLY A 91 -2.45 -10.39 2.49
N ILE A 92 -3.24 -9.38 2.13
CA ILE A 92 -4.52 -9.58 1.45
C ILE A 92 -4.56 -8.91 0.08
N ASP A 93 -5.17 -9.57 -0.89
CA ASP A 93 -5.43 -9.02 -2.22
C ASP A 93 -6.70 -9.64 -2.78
N ALA A 94 -7.46 -8.89 -3.59
CA ALA A 94 -8.67 -9.38 -4.24
C ALA A 94 -8.38 -10.33 -5.42
N SER A 95 -7.14 -10.34 -5.94
CA SER A 95 -6.70 -11.17 -7.05
C SER A 95 -6.08 -12.48 -6.56
N ASP A 96 -6.72 -13.60 -6.88
CA ASP A 96 -6.18 -14.95 -6.65
C ASP A 96 -4.79 -15.14 -7.31
N ARG A 97 -4.59 -14.59 -8.52
CA ARG A 97 -3.30 -14.68 -9.22
C ARG A 97 -2.19 -13.92 -8.51
N ASN A 98 -2.47 -12.71 -7.99
CA ASN A 98 -1.50 -11.94 -7.21
C ASN A 98 -1.09 -12.71 -5.96
N VAL A 99 -2.08 -13.17 -5.19
CA VAL A 99 -1.87 -13.98 -3.98
C VAL A 99 -1.11 -15.28 -4.30
N GLY A 100 -1.44 -15.94 -5.41
CA GLY A 100 -0.72 -17.13 -5.88
C GLY A 100 0.76 -16.84 -6.14
N THR A 101 1.07 -15.74 -6.83
CA THR A 101 2.46 -15.30 -7.08
C THR A 101 3.19 -14.97 -5.78
N ALA A 102 2.53 -14.27 -4.85
CA ALA A 102 3.09 -13.92 -3.55
C ALA A 102 3.45 -15.16 -2.72
N ARG A 103 2.54 -16.13 -2.62
CA ARG A 103 2.76 -17.41 -1.91
C ARG A 103 3.97 -18.18 -2.47
N VAL A 104 4.00 -18.35 -3.80
CA VAL A 104 5.10 -19.08 -4.47
C VAL A 104 6.46 -18.40 -4.22
N HIS A 105 6.50 -17.06 -4.23
CA HIS A 105 7.76 -16.34 -4.01
C HIS A 105 8.18 -16.38 -2.54
N ALA A 106 7.26 -16.22 -1.60
CA ALA A 106 7.53 -16.33 -0.17
C ALA A 106 8.05 -17.72 0.21
N GLU A 107 7.41 -18.79 -0.31
CA GLU A 107 7.86 -20.17 -0.11
C GLU A 107 9.30 -20.37 -0.58
N LYS A 108 9.63 -19.93 -1.82
CA LYS A 108 10.99 -19.99 -2.36
C LYS A 108 12.00 -19.18 -1.53
N SER A 109 11.53 -18.11 -0.90
CA SER A 109 12.32 -17.23 -0.04
C SER A 109 12.43 -17.72 1.41
N GLY A 110 11.75 -18.82 1.77
CA GLY A 110 11.72 -19.38 3.12
C GLY A 110 11.03 -18.45 4.12
N LEU A 111 10.03 -17.69 3.68
CA LEU A 111 9.24 -16.78 4.52
C LEU A 111 7.87 -17.39 4.81
N ASP A 112 7.45 -17.25 6.06
CA ASP A 112 6.11 -17.62 6.53
C ASP A 112 5.25 -16.37 6.57
N ILE A 113 4.37 -16.21 5.58
CA ILE A 113 3.46 -15.06 5.42
C ILE A 113 2.07 -15.60 5.12
N ASP A 114 1.08 -15.15 5.87
CA ASP A 114 -0.32 -15.53 5.67
C ASP A 114 -0.95 -14.70 4.55
N TYR A 115 -0.89 -15.21 3.32
CA TYR A 115 -1.52 -14.56 2.18
C TYR A 115 -2.95 -15.07 1.96
N ARG A 116 -3.93 -14.14 1.90
CA ARG A 116 -5.35 -14.48 1.73
C ARG A 116 -5.95 -13.75 0.52
N VAL A 117 -6.80 -14.46 -0.23
CA VAL A 117 -7.67 -13.85 -1.26
C VAL A 117 -8.92 -13.36 -0.55
N THR A 118 -8.99 -12.08 -0.26
CA THR A 118 -10.11 -11.46 0.45
C THR A 118 -10.06 -9.94 0.32
N THR A 119 -11.12 -9.27 0.73
CA THR A 119 -11.20 -7.82 0.80
C THR A 119 -11.01 -7.30 2.23
N VAL A 120 -10.79 -5.99 2.37
CA VAL A 120 -10.62 -5.38 3.68
C VAL A 120 -11.92 -5.44 4.51
N GLU A 121 -13.07 -5.30 3.87
CA GLU A 121 -14.37 -5.39 4.52
C GLU A 121 -14.70 -6.80 4.98
N GLU A 122 -14.36 -7.82 4.19
CA GLU A 122 -14.53 -9.23 4.57
C GLU A 122 -13.64 -9.60 5.75
N LEU A 123 -12.35 -9.19 5.72
CA LEU A 123 -11.41 -9.44 6.82
C LEU A 123 -11.86 -8.73 8.10
N ALA A 124 -12.34 -7.48 8.00
CA ALA A 124 -12.86 -6.73 9.14
C ALA A 124 -14.08 -7.42 9.78
N ALA A 125 -14.93 -8.07 8.98
CA ALA A 125 -16.06 -8.84 9.49
C ALA A 125 -15.65 -10.11 10.26
N MET A 126 -14.42 -10.62 10.08
CA MET A 126 -13.88 -11.76 10.82
C MET A 126 -13.40 -11.38 12.23
N GLY A 127 -13.20 -10.06 12.50
CA GLY A 127 -12.79 -9.57 13.82
C GLY A 127 -11.27 -9.63 14.06
N ASP A 128 -10.47 -9.85 13.03
CA ASP A 128 -9.01 -9.76 13.13
C ASP A 128 -8.57 -8.32 13.42
N THR A 129 -7.47 -8.15 14.17
CA THR A 129 -6.82 -6.85 14.39
C THR A 129 -5.31 -6.94 14.26
N PHE A 130 -4.66 -5.82 13.94
CA PHE A 130 -3.24 -5.73 13.64
C PHE A 130 -2.61 -4.50 14.29
N ASP A 131 -1.36 -4.63 14.73
CA ASP A 131 -0.57 -3.50 15.25
C ASP A 131 -0.36 -2.44 14.17
N ALA A 132 -0.12 -2.86 12.92
CA ALA A 132 -0.03 -1.92 11.80
C ALA A 132 -0.81 -2.41 10.57
N VAL A 133 -1.53 -1.48 9.93
CA VAL A 133 -2.20 -1.67 8.64
C VAL A 133 -1.45 -0.85 7.59
N ILE A 134 -0.94 -1.52 6.56
CA ILE A 134 -0.16 -0.91 5.48
C ILE A 134 -0.92 -1.08 4.17
N SER A 135 -1.01 -0.04 3.36
CA SER A 135 -1.57 -0.13 2.01
C SER A 135 -0.87 0.85 1.08
N MET A 136 -0.19 0.31 0.06
CA MET A 136 0.67 1.06 -0.85
C MET A 136 0.11 1.04 -2.26
N GLU A 137 -0.29 2.21 -2.80
CA GLU A 137 -0.82 2.38 -4.16
C GLU A 137 -2.10 1.55 -4.42
N VAL A 138 -3.05 1.56 -3.46
CA VAL A 138 -4.32 0.82 -3.54
C VAL A 138 -5.54 1.74 -3.52
N VAL A 139 -5.48 2.80 -2.73
CA VAL A 139 -6.64 3.69 -2.46
C VAL A 139 -7.27 4.26 -3.75
N GLU A 140 -6.46 4.51 -4.77
CA GLU A 140 -6.89 5.00 -6.09
C GLU A 140 -7.54 3.93 -6.98
N HIS A 141 -7.44 2.66 -6.58
CA HIS A 141 -7.95 1.51 -7.34
C HIS A 141 -9.22 0.90 -6.76
N VAL A 142 -9.65 1.35 -5.58
CA VAL A 142 -10.86 0.82 -4.95
C VAL A 142 -12.13 1.48 -5.48
N ALA A 143 -13.23 0.73 -5.51
CA ALA A 143 -14.53 1.23 -5.94
C ALA A 143 -15.15 2.19 -4.92
N ASP A 144 -14.96 1.93 -3.61
CA ASP A 144 -15.46 2.74 -2.52
C ASP A 144 -14.33 3.04 -1.51
N VAL A 145 -13.83 4.28 -1.54
CA VAL A 145 -12.73 4.74 -0.67
C VAL A 145 -13.18 4.87 0.79
N ASP A 146 -14.44 5.23 1.05
CA ASP A 146 -14.93 5.37 2.42
C ASP A 146 -15.04 3.97 3.06
N LEU A 147 -15.64 3.00 2.39
CA LEU A 147 -15.72 1.60 2.85
C LEU A 147 -14.32 0.99 3.06
N PHE A 148 -13.39 1.24 2.15
CA PHE A 148 -12.00 0.77 2.24
C PHE A 148 -11.31 1.29 3.50
N LEU A 149 -11.40 2.61 3.77
CA LEU A 149 -10.74 3.22 4.92
C LEU A 149 -11.44 2.86 6.25
N ASP A 150 -12.75 2.67 6.24
CA ASP A 150 -13.51 2.16 7.38
C ASP A 150 -13.07 0.74 7.75
N GLY A 151 -12.88 -0.13 6.75
CA GLY A 151 -12.34 -1.47 6.93
C GLY A 151 -10.90 -1.44 7.46
N CYS A 152 -10.01 -0.68 6.82
CA CYS A 152 -8.62 -0.51 7.29
C CYS A 152 -8.57 -0.03 8.74
N ALA A 153 -9.38 0.98 9.09
CA ALA A 153 -9.43 1.48 10.46
C ALA A 153 -9.99 0.41 11.43
N THR A 154 -10.98 -0.37 11.05
CA THR A 154 -11.55 -1.44 11.90
C THR A 154 -10.50 -2.50 12.22
N LEU A 155 -9.62 -2.81 11.28
CA LEU A 155 -8.54 -3.80 11.42
C LEU A 155 -7.34 -3.30 12.24
N MET A 156 -7.27 -2.01 12.60
CA MET A 156 -6.24 -1.49 13.50
C MET A 156 -6.54 -1.87 14.95
N ASP A 157 -5.54 -2.34 15.65
CA ASP A 157 -5.58 -2.55 17.11
C ASP A 157 -5.68 -1.22 17.88
N ALA A 158 -5.99 -1.28 19.18
CA ALA A 158 -5.81 -0.16 20.07
C ALA A 158 -4.33 0.24 20.10
N ASN A 159 -4.01 1.54 19.96
CA ASN A 159 -2.66 2.06 19.76
C ASN A 159 -1.99 1.61 18.43
N GLY A 160 -2.74 1.02 17.52
CA GLY A 160 -2.26 0.59 16.22
C GLY A 160 -1.93 1.77 15.29
N ALA A 161 -1.18 1.47 14.24
CA ALA A 161 -0.76 2.44 13.23
C ALA A 161 -1.31 2.10 11.83
N ILE A 162 -1.43 3.11 10.99
CA ILE A 162 -1.75 2.94 9.56
C ILE A 162 -0.75 3.70 8.70
N VAL A 163 -0.31 3.06 7.61
CA VAL A 163 0.54 3.68 6.59
C VAL A 163 -0.11 3.51 5.23
N LEU A 164 -0.45 4.63 4.60
CA LEU A 164 -1.11 4.66 3.29
C LEU A 164 -0.28 5.47 2.30
N ALA A 165 -0.05 4.94 1.11
CA ALA A 165 0.54 5.70 0.01
C ALA A 165 -0.38 5.71 -1.21
N THR A 166 -0.46 6.84 -1.89
CA THR A 166 -1.27 7.02 -3.10
C THR A 166 -0.85 8.27 -3.88
N LEU A 167 -1.46 8.47 -5.03
CA LEU A 167 -1.26 9.62 -5.90
C LEU A 167 -2.17 10.79 -5.51
N ASN A 168 -1.60 12.00 -5.46
CA ASN A 168 -2.34 13.22 -5.17
C ASN A 168 -3.06 13.73 -6.42
N ARG A 169 -4.31 14.20 -6.30
CA ARG A 169 -5.09 14.77 -7.40
C ARG A 169 -4.69 16.22 -7.69
N THR A 170 -3.58 16.41 -8.41
CA THR A 170 -3.05 17.72 -8.84
C THR A 170 -2.76 17.74 -10.35
N PRO A 171 -2.65 18.91 -10.98
CA PRO A 171 -2.17 19.00 -12.35
C PRO A 171 -0.76 18.44 -12.53
N LYS A 172 0.10 18.55 -11.51
CA LYS A 172 1.47 18.03 -11.56
C LYS A 172 1.47 16.49 -11.56
N SER A 173 0.63 15.84 -10.74
CA SER A 173 0.51 14.39 -10.75
C SER A 173 -0.08 13.86 -12.05
N PHE A 174 -1.01 14.59 -12.67
CA PHE A 174 -1.47 14.26 -14.03
C PHE A 174 -0.32 14.27 -15.04
N ALA A 175 0.49 15.34 -15.02
CA ALA A 175 1.59 15.48 -15.97
C ALA A 175 2.71 14.43 -15.75
N PHE A 176 3.08 14.15 -14.51
CA PHE A 176 4.19 13.23 -14.19
C PHE A 176 3.74 11.79 -13.98
N GLY A 177 2.64 11.56 -13.27
CA GLY A 177 2.14 10.22 -12.94
C GLY A 177 1.47 9.53 -14.13
N ILE A 178 0.76 10.26 -14.98
CA ILE A 178 0.09 9.70 -16.15
C ILE A 178 0.91 9.98 -17.43
N VAL A 179 1.04 11.25 -17.82
CA VAL A 179 1.70 11.57 -19.09
C VAL A 179 3.18 11.15 -19.07
N GLY A 180 3.88 11.43 -17.97
CA GLY A 180 5.28 11.06 -17.80
C GLY A 180 5.49 9.55 -17.71
N ALA A 181 4.83 8.89 -16.76
CA ALA A 181 5.07 7.48 -16.48
C ALA A 181 4.48 6.53 -17.53
N GLU A 182 3.27 6.81 -18.05
CA GLU A 182 2.59 5.90 -18.96
C GLU A 182 2.91 6.18 -20.44
N TYR A 183 3.07 7.44 -20.84
CA TYR A 183 3.21 7.81 -22.27
C TYR A 183 4.65 8.12 -22.69
N ILE A 184 5.44 8.79 -21.84
CA ILE A 184 6.81 9.20 -22.18
C ILE A 184 7.82 8.13 -21.78
N MET A 185 7.88 7.80 -20.49
CA MET A 185 8.85 6.84 -19.95
C MET A 185 8.40 5.38 -20.11
N ARG A 186 7.11 5.17 -20.35
CA ARG A 186 6.49 3.83 -20.48
C ARG A 186 6.83 2.90 -19.31
N TRP A 187 6.93 3.46 -18.11
CA TRP A 187 7.17 2.70 -16.90
C TRP A 187 5.96 1.87 -16.49
N LEU A 188 4.77 2.33 -16.86
CA LEU A 188 3.49 1.67 -16.59
C LEU A 188 2.69 1.51 -17.90
N PRO A 189 1.84 0.49 -18.02
CA PRO A 189 0.91 0.36 -19.13
C PRO A 189 0.01 1.60 -19.24
N ARG A 190 -0.38 1.98 -20.45
CA ARG A 190 -1.32 3.09 -20.67
C ARG A 190 -2.67 2.75 -20.04
N GLY A 191 -3.27 3.73 -19.35
CA GLY A 191 -4.56 3.56 -18.69
C GLY A 191 -4.47 2.83 -17.35
N THR A 192 -3.27 2.72 -16.76
CA THR A 192 -3.10 2.19 -15.39
C THR A 192 -3.80 3.08 -14.38
N HIS A 193 -3.79 4.41 -14.60
CA HIS A 193 -4.35 5.37 -13.65
C HIS A 193 -5.46 6.22 -14.27
N ASP A 194 -6.54 6.40 -13.51
CA ASP A 194 -7.54 7.44 -13.73
C ASP A 194 -7.30 8.60 -12.75
N TRP A 195 -6.88 9.76 -13.25
CA TRP A 195 -6.64 10.94 -12.42
C TRP A 195 -7.84 11.35 -11.54
N LYS A 196 -9.06 11.03 -11.95
CA LYS A 196 -10.26 11.33 -11.16
C LYS A 196 -10.34 10.50 -9.89
N LYS A 197 -9.73 9.31 -9.88
CA LYS A 197 -9.64 8.42 -8.72
C LYS A 197 -8.52 8.82 -7.74
N PHE A 198 -7.58 9.70 -8.14
CA PHE A 198 -6.52 10.17 -7.24
C PHE A 198 -7.11 10.90 -6.03
N VAL A 199 -6.50 10.71 -4.87
CA VAL A 199 -7.03 11.20 -3.58
C VAL A 199 -6.14 12.30 -3.04
N ARG A 200 -6.73 13.45 -2.66
CA ARG A 200 -5.96 14.53 -2.03
C ARG A 200 -5.60 14.17 -0.59
N PRO A 201 -4.41 14.57 -0.08
CA PRO A 201 -4.03 14.33 1.32
C PRO A 201 -5.08 14.78 2.32
N SER A 202 -5.71 15.94 2.09
CA SER A 202 -6.76 16.47 2.96
C SER A 202 -8.05 15.65 2.93
N GLU A 203 -8.38 15.02 1.81
CA GLU A 203 -9.54 14.13 1.67
C GLU A 203 -9.29 12.82 2.42
N LEU A 204 -8.10 12.25 2.27
CA LEU A 204 -7.69 11.02 2.96
C LEU A 204 -7.64 11.23 4.48
N ALA A 205 -6.96 12.30 4.92
CA ALA A 205 -6.86 12.65 6.34
C ALA A 205 -8.23 12.90 7.00
N ARG A 206 -9.15 13.54 6.29
CA ARG A 206 -10.50 13.78 6.81
C ARG A 206 -11.28 12.48 7.02
N ARG A 207 -11.16 11.51 6.09
CA ARG A 207 -11.81 10.20 6.21
C ARG A 207 -11.24 9.39 7.36
N LEU A 208 -9.92 9.36 7.50
CA LEU A 208 -9.26 8.68 8.62
C LEU A 208 -9.69 9.25 9.98
N ARG A 209 -9.78 10.59 10.10
CA ARG A 209 -10.24 11.23 11.35
C ARG A 209 -11.68 10.87 11.72
N ARG A 210 -12.57 10.63 10.73
CA ARG A 210 -13.93 10.11 11.00
C ARG A 210 -13.89 8.75 11.66
N ASN A 211 -12.88 7.96 11.34
CA ASN A 211 -12.62 6.64 11.89
C ASN A 211 -11.75 6.66 13.15
N ARG A 212 -11.62 7.82 13.82
CA ARG A 212 -10.83 8.02 15.04
C ARG A 212 -9.33 7.68 14.85
N VAL A 213 -8.82 7.86 13.65
CA VAL A 213 -7.39 7.76 13.35
C VAL A 213 -6.82 9.18 13.29
N SER A 214 -5.84 9.48 14.15
CA SER A 214 -5.04 10.68 14.07
C SER A 214 -4.12 10.61 12.87
N VAL A 215 -3.93 11.70 12.15
CA VAL A 215 -2.95 11.78 11.06
C VAL A 215 -1.76 12.57 11.58
N ASP A 216 -0.64 11.88 11.75
CA ASP A 216 0.53 12.38 12.46
C ASP A 216 1.62 12.85 11.50
N ASP A 217 1.66 12.29 10.28
CA ASP A 217 2.58 12.73 9.22
C ASP A 217 1.99 12.56 7.82
N ILE A 218 2.34 13.47 6.92
CA ILE A 218 2.13 13.35 5.48
C ILE A 218 3.39 13.82 4.78
N SER A 219 4.07 12.92 4.09
CA SER A 219 5.32 13.17 3.38
C SER A 219 5.20 12.84 1.90
N GLY A 220 5.89 13.58 1.04
CA GLY A 220 6.02 13.26 -0.37
C GLY A 220 7.18 12.30 -0.61
N LEU A 221 7.04 11.47 -1.64
CA LEU A 221 8.12 10.61 -2.13
C LEU A 221 8.53 11.12 -3.51
N THR A 222 9.65 11.82 -3.59
CA THR A 222 10.05 12.54 -4.80
C THR A 222 11.24 11.89 -5.49
N PHE A 223 11.14 11.79 -6.82
CA PHE A 223 12.21 11.27 -7.68
C PHE A 223 13.10 12.40 -8.20
N ASN A 224 14.40 12.24 -8.07
CA ASN A 224 15.39 13.14 -8.68
C ASN A 224 15.87 12.51 -10.01
N PRO A 225 15.50 13.05 -11.18
CA PRO A 225 15.90 12.46 -12.46
C PRO A 225 17.40 12.59 -12.76
N LEU A 226 18.13 13.49 -12.08
CA LEU A 226 19.57 13.65 -12.26
C LEU A 226 20.39 12.61 -11.52
N SER A 227 19.99 12.26 -10.27
CA SER A 227 20.68 11.22 -9.49
C SER A 227 20.02 9.83 -9.65
N GLY A 228 18.80 9.74 -10.18
CA GLY A 228 18.04 8.50 -10.26
C GLY A 228 17.50 8.02 -8.91
N GLU A 229 17.51 8.85 -7.88
CA GLU A 229 17.18 8.47 -6.51
C GLU A 229 15.82 9.00 -6.07
N TRP A 230 15.16 8.23 -5.22
CA TRP A 230 13.97 8.63 -4.50
C TRP A 230 14.32 9.18 -3.13
N LYS A 231 13.56 10.16 -2.66
CA LYS A 231 13.73 10.74 -1.31
C LYS A 231 12.40 11.09 -0.67
N ILE A 232 12.34 11.01 0.66
CA ILE A 232 11.25 11.56 1.46
C ILE A 232 11.38 13.09 1.45
N SER A 233 10.28 13.80 1.24
CA SER A 233 10.26 15.27 1.11
C SER A 233 8.93 15.86 1.57
N ASN A 234 8.86 17.18 1.65
CA ASN A 234 7.61 17.90 1.93
C ASN A 234 6.76 18.15 0.66
N ASP A 235 7.26 17.77 -0.52
CA ASP A 235 6.52 17.95 -1.78
C ASP A 235 5.56 16.77 -2.01
N VAL A 236 4.32 16.94 -1.58
CA VAL A 236 3.23 15.97 -1.76
C VAL A 236 2.46 16.14 -3.08
N SER A 237 3.00 16.89 -4.03
CA SER A 237 2.25 17.29 -5.22
C SER A 237 2.04 16.19 -6.27
N VAL A 238 2.79 15.08 -6.22
CA VAL A 238 2.63 13.94 -7.15
C VAL A 238 2.10 12.72 -6.40
N ASN A 239 2.92 12.13 -5.55
CA ASN A 239 2.57 11.04 -4.66
C ASN A 239 2.85 11.45 -3.21
N TYR A 240 2.24 10.76 -2.29
CA TYR A 240 2.47 10.98 -0.88
C TYR A 240 2.25 9.70 -0.09
N VAL A 241 2.89 9.65 1.06
CA VAL A 241 2.65 8.65 2.10
C VAL A 241 2.12 9.35 3.34
N LEU A 242 1.13 8.73 3.97
CA LEU A 242 0.49 9.20 5.18
C LEU A 242 0.72 8.19 6.28
N PHE A 243 1.07 8.69 7.46
CA PHE A 243 1.14 7.92 8.69
C PHE A 243 0.09 8.43 9.67
N GLY A 244 -0.62 7.51 10.30
CA GLY A 244 -1.61 7.84 11.33
C GLY A 244 -1.66 6.78 12.42
N THR A 245 -2.19 7.17 13.58
CA THR A 245 -2.30 6.30 14.76
C THR A 245 -3.72 6.31 15.32
N ARG A 246 -4.09 5.23 15.98
CA ARG A 246 -5.29 5.16 16.80
C ARG A 246 -4.89 5.43 18.26
N PRO A 247 -5.50 6.42 18.93
CA PRO A 247 -5.25 6.67 20.34
C PRO A 247 -5.87 5.60 21.24
#